data_1616530ce19cf87b7f02ff15037d5c7f
#
_entry.id   1616530ce19cf87b7f02ff15037d5c7f
#
_cell.length_a   1.000
_cell.length_b   1.000
_cell.length_c   1.000
_cell.angle_alpha   90.00
_cell.angle_beta   90.00
_cell.angle_gamma   90.00
#
_symmetry.space_group_name_H-M   'P 1'
#
loop_
_entity.id
_entity.type
_entity.pdbx_description
1 polymer ?
#
loop_
_entity_poly.entity_id
_entity_poly.type
_entity_poly.pdbx_seq_one_letter_code
_entity_poly.pdbx_strand_id
1 'polypeptide(L)'
;MPQQKQFKVLLIGDSCTDEYVYGICERLNPEAPVPILRKTRVERQVGMAWNVRENLMSFGIEVYILTQEERIIKRRFIDERYNQQLLRVDVENPTKPLDYDLPENNFDALVISDYDKGFITTERMFELVEWFDGPVFIDSKKTELPSDGAYIKINEDEYSKLEIK
;
A
#
# COMPACT_ATOMS: atom_id res chain seq x y z
N MET A 1 -34.58 12.55 -12.13
CA MET A 1 -34.01 11.85 -10.97
C MET A 1 -32.88 12.71 -10.43
N PRO A 2 -32.79 12.99 -9.12
CA PRO A 2 -31.64 13.73 -8.61
C PRO A 2 -30.38 12.92 -8.92
N GLN A 3 -29.38 13.57 -9.53
CA GLN A 3 -28.06 12.97 -9.69
C GLN A 3 -27.53 12.62 -8.30
N GLN A 4 -27.30 11.34 -8.03
CA GLN A 4 -26.70 10.91 -6.78
C GLN A 4 -25.30 11.51 -6.74
N LYS A 5 -25.01 12.37 -5.76
CA LYS A 5 -23.69 12.97 -5.58
C LYS A 5 -22.66 11.83 -5.51
N GLN A 6 -21.70 11.80 -6.40
CA GLN A 6 -20.62 10.82 -6.36
C GLN A 6 -19.70 11.16 -5.19
N PHE A 7 -19.45 10.18 -4.32
CA PHE A 7 -18.58 10.33 -3.16
C PHE A 7 -17.13 10.37 -3.63
N LYS A 8 -16.35 11.33 -3.12
CA LYS A 8 -14.96 11.57 -3.52
C LYS A 8 -14.01 11.37 -2.35
N VAL A 9 -12.95 10.60 -2.57
CA VAL A 9 -11.93 10.30 -1.57
C VAL A 9 -10.56 10.77 -2.04
N LEU A 10 -9.85 11.47 -1.15
CA LEU A 10 -8.42 11.67 -1.28
C LEU A 10 -7.72 10.48 -0.60
N LEU A 11 -6.95 9.72 -1.36
CA LEU A 11 -6.15 8.60 -0.87
C LEU A 11 -4.67 8.98 -0.93
N ILE A 12 -3.99 8.94 0.19
CA ILE A 12 -2.55 9.22 0.27
C ILE A 12 -1.86 7.99 0.85
N GLY A 13 -0.77 7.51 0.22
CA GLY A 13 -0.08 6.35 0.78
C GLY A 13 1.01 5.76 -0.09
N ASP A 14 1.72 4.81 0.48
CA ASP A 14 2.74 4.04 -0.23
C ASP A 14 2.10 3.11 -1.26
N SER A 15 2.75 2.95 -2.39
CA SER A 15 2.31 2.07 -3.46
C SER A 15 3.39 1.06 -3.88
N CYS A 16 2.99 -0.08 -4.40
CA CYS A 16 3.91 -1.06 -4.96
C CYS A 16 3.32 -1.80 -6.15
N THR A 17 4.21 -2.51 -6.86
CA THR A 17 3.82 -3.54 -7.83
C THR A 17 4.07 -4.90 -7.19
N ASP A 18 3.03 -5.72 -7.04
CA ASP A 18 3.17 -7.13 -6.74
C ASP A 18 3.43 -7.89 -8.03
N GLU A 19 4.62 -8.50 -8.17
CA GLU A 19 5.02 -9.27 -9.33
C GLU A 19 5.12 -10.75 -8.99
N TYR A 20 4.37 -11.58 -9.69
CA TYR A 20 4.33 -13.03 -9.52
C TYR A 20 5.04 -13.69 -10.69
N VAL A 21 6.20 -14.30 -10.43
CA VAL A 21 6.99 -15.05 -11.39
C VAL A 21 6.68 -16.52 -11.22
N TYR A 22 5.90 -17.06 -12.12
CA TYR A 22 5.54 -18.47 -12.12
C TYR A 22 6.54 -19.29 -12.92
N GLY A 23 6.76 -20.51 -12.48
CA GLY A 23 7.62 -21.45 -13.15
C GLY A 23 7.47 -22.88 -12.63
N ILE A 24 8.30 -23.77 -13.13
CA ILE A 24 8.31 -25.18 -12.77
C ILE A 24 9.68 -25.54 -12.22
N CYS A 25 9.69 -26.19 -11.04
CA CYS A 25 10.90 -26.69 -10.38
C CYS A 25 11.00 -28.20 -10.58
N GLU A 26 11.86 -28.67 -11.50
CA GLU A 26 12.02 -30.09 -11.81
C GLU A 26 13.28 -30.69 -11.21
N ARG A 27 14.25 -29.85 -10.85
CA ARG A 27 15.56 -30.31 -10.34
C ARG A 27 16.16 -29.30 -9.38
N LEU A 28 17.09 -29.77 -8.56
CA LEU A 28 17.96 -28.91 -7.75
C LEU A 28 19.13 -28.38 -8.58
N ASN A 29 19.66 -27.24 -8.15
CA ASN A 29 20.88 -26.68 -8.68
C ASN A 29 22.09 -27.59 -8.27
N PRO A 30 22.98 -27.96 -9.21
CA PRO A 30 24.17 -28.74 -8.87
C PRO A 30 25.19 -27.96 -8.00
N GLU A 31 25.16 -26.64 -8.02
CA GLU A 31 26.09 -25.78 -7.30
C GLU A 31 25.63 -25.45 -5.87
N ALA A 32 24.33 -25.60 -5.56
CA ALA A 32 23.76 -25.27 -4.26
C ALA A 32 22.43 -26.03 -4.05
N PRO A 33 22.04 -26.37 -2.81
CA PRO A 33 20.81 -27.11 -2.51
C PRO A 33 19.55 -26.22 -2.64
N VAL A 34 19.36 -25.61 -3.78
CA VAL A 34 18.22 -24.72 -4.10
C VAL A 34 17.53 -25.21 -5.39
N PRO A 35 16.21 -25.02 -5.51
CA PRO A 35 15.49 -25.38 -6.73
C PRO A 35 15.87 -24.47 -7.90
N ILE A 36 15.87 -25.02 -9.11
CA ILE A 36 15.92 -24.23 -10.36
C ILE A 36 14.50 -24.02 -10.82
N LEU A 37 14.05 -22.75 -10.80
CA LEU A 37 12.76 -22.34 -11.35
C LEU A 37 12.89 -22.01 -12.83
N ARG A 38 12.32 -22.84 -13.70
CA ARG A 38 12.18 -22.56 -15.12
C ARG A 38 10.92 -21.71 -15.32
N LYS A 39 11.12 -20.40 -15.53
CA LYS A 39 10.05 -19.42 -15.66
C LYS A 39 9.12 -19.77 -16.83
N THR A 40 7.81 -19.69 -16.60
CA THR A 40 6.74 -19.88 -17.59
C THR A 40 6.02 -18.58 -17.91
N ARG A 41 5.63 -17.80 -16.88
CA ARG A 41 4.89 -16.56 -17.05
C ARG A 41 5.16 -15.57 -15.91
N VAL A 42 4.75 -14.33 -16.13
CA VAL A 42 4.79 -13.26 -15.10
C VAL A 42 3.43 -12.57 -15.08
N GLU A 43 2.91 -12.38 -13.87
CA GLU A 43 1.73 -11.56 -13.62
C GLU A 43 2.10 -10.37 -12.75
N ARG A 44 1.44 -9.25 -12.96
CA ARG A 44 1.62 -8.04 -12.17
C ARG A 44 0.28 -7.53 -11.69
N GLN A 45 0.25 -7.12 -10.43
CA GLN A 45 -0.90 -6.52 -9.79
C GLN A 45 -0.46 -5.27 -9.06
N VAL A 46 -1.39 -4.35 -8.89
CA VAL A 46 -1.18 -3.18 -8.04
C VAL A 46 -1.29 -3.59 -6.58
N GLY A 47 -0.45 -2.99 -5.73
CA GLY A 47 -0.43 -3.29 -4.29
C GLY A 47 -0.43 -2.01 -3.44
N MET A 48 -0.58 -2.18 -2.12
CA MET A 48 -0.63 -1.10 -1.14
C MET A 48 -1.76 -0.09 -1.47
N ALA A 49 -1.49 1.21 -1.48
CA ALA A 49 -2.48 2.25 -1.75
C ALA A 49 -3.22 2.08 -3.10
N TRP A 50 -2.55 1.58 -4.14
CA TRP A 50 -3.23 1.28 -5.40
C TRP A 50 -4.31 0.19 -5.26
N ASN A 51 -4.07 -0.83 -4.42
CA ASN A 51 -5.08 -1.85 -4.14
C ASN A 51 -6.26 -1.26 -3.34
N VAL A 52 -5.98 -0.35 -2.40
CA VAL A 52 -7.04 0.40 -1.68
C VAL A 52 -7.88 1.21 -2.66
N ARG A 53 -7.25 1.91 -3.62
CA ARG A 53 -7.94 2.63 -4.68
C ARG A 53 -8.89 1.74 -5.48
N GLU A 54 -8.41 0.60 -5.96
CA GLU A 54 -9.24 -0.34 -6.74
C GLU A 54 -10.45 -0.83 -5.93
N ASN A 55 -10.26 -1.11 -4.65
CA ASN A 55 -11.35 -1.49 -3.75
C ASN A 55 -12.38 -0.37 -3.59
N LEU A 56 -11.96 0.86 -3.32
CA LEU A 56 -12.86 2.01 -3.19
C LEU A 56 -13.63 2.27 -4.50
N MET A 57 -12.94 2.21 -5.63
CA MET A 57 -13.58 2.38 -6.95
C MET A 57 -14.63 1.29 -7.25
N SER A 58 -14.44 0.07 -6.75
CA SER A 58 -15.43 -1.01 -6.91
C SER A 58 -16.77 -0.72 -6.23
N PHE A 59 -16.80 0.19 -5.24
CA PHE A 59 -18.00 0.70 -4.60
C PHE A 59 -18.57 1.96 -5.28
N GLY A 60 -18.04 2.36 -6.44
CA GLY A 60 -18.48 3.56 -7.17
C GLY A 60 -17.95 4.88 -6.59
N ILE A 61 -16.93 4.83 -5.74
CA ILE A 61 -16.27 5.99 -5.14
C ILE A 61 -15.26 6.56 -6.15
N GLU A 62 -15.27 7.89 -6.33
CA GLU A 62 -14.23 8.58 -7.07
C GLU A 62 -13.00 8.76 -6.18
N VAL A 63 -11.84 8.29 -6.63
CA VAL A 63 -10.60 8.32 -5.83
C VAL A 63 -9.52 9.12 -6.52
N TYR A 64 -9.08 10.19 -5.84
CA TYR A 64 -7.85 10.89 -6.18
C TYR A 64 -6.71 10.33 -5.32
N ILE A 65 -5.65 9.82 -5.94
CA ILE A 65 -4.55 9.17 -5.24
C ILE A 65 -3.25 10.00 -5.33
N LEU A 66 -2.59 10.16 -4.18
CA LEU A 66 -1.22 10.66 -4.07
C LEU A 66 -0.33 9.54 -3.54
N THR A 67 0.72 9.22 -4.27
CA THR A 67 1.67 8.18 -3.92
C THR A 67 3.06 8.56 -4.41
N GLN A 68 4.10 7.92 -3.87
CA GLN A 68 5.47 8.17 -4.25
C GLN A 68 5.74 7.85 -5.74
N GLU A 69 6.73 8.51 -6.30
CA GLU A 69 7.24 8.24 -7.66
C GLU A 69 8.19 7.04 -7.71
N GLU A 70 8.86 6.75 -6.60
CA GLU A 70 9.82 5.69 -6.49
C GLU A 70 9.16 4.32 -6.59
N ARG A 71 9.79 3.45 -7.37
CA ARG A 71 9.24 2.14 -7.66
C ARG A 71 9.55 1.15 -6.56
N ILE A 72 8.51 0.57 -5.96
CA ILE A 72 8.60 -0.56 -5.03
C ILE A 72 8.03 -1.79 -5.73
N ILE A 73 8.78 -2.90 -5.74
CA ILE A 73 8.35 -4.16 -6.33
C ILE A 73 8.47 -5.26 -5.29
N LYS A 74 7.39 -6.00 -5.09
CA LYS A 74 7.38 -7.24 -4.30
C LYS A 74 7.28 -8.42 -5.25
N ARG A 75 8.41 -9.04 -5.57
CA ARG A 75 8.48 -10.15 -6.51
C ARG A 75 8.42 -11.48 -5.81
N ARG A 76 7.42 -12.30 -6.14
CA ARG A 76 7.23 -13.65 -5.61
C ARG A 76 7.53 -14.67 -6.71
N PHE A 77 8.35 -15.66 -6.38
CA PHE A 77 8.67 -16.80 -7.24
C PHE A 77 7.82 -17.99 -6.79
N ILE A 78 7.07 -18.59 -7.73
CA ILE A 78 6.05 -19.59 -7.41
C ILE A 78 6.26 -20.81 -8.31
N ASP A 79 6.36 -22.01 -7.68
CA ASP A 79 6.20 -23.28 -8.43
C ASP A 79 4.70 -23.46 -8.71
N GLU A 80 4.30 -23.30 -9.97
CA GLU A 80 2.88 -23.31 -10.37
C GLU A 80 2.23 -24.69 -10.26
N ARG A 81 3.00 -25.78 -10.27
CA ARG A 81 2.46 -27.14 -10.11
C ARG A 81 1.83 -27.38 -8.74
N TYR A 82 2.41 -26.77 -7.72
CA TYR A 82 1.98 -26.92 -6.32
C TYR A 82 1.44 -25.61 -5.74
N ASN A 83 1.40 -24.55 -6.54
CA ASN A 83 1.05 -23.18 -6.10
C ASN A 83 1.84 -22.76 -4.85
N GLN A 84 3.12 -23.14 -4.81
CA GLN A 84 3.99 -22.91 -3.67
C GLN A 84 4.92 -21.71 -3.91
N GLN A 85 4.86 -20.73 -3.02
CA GLN A 85 5.84 -19.64 -3.02
C GLN A 85 7.18 -20.15 -2.54
N LEU A 86 8.22 -19.98 -3.35
CA LEU A 86 9.58 -20.42 -3.08
C LEU A 86 10.44 -19.32 -2.43
N LEU A 87 10.25 -18.09 -2.93
CA LEU A 87 11.06 -16.94 -2.55
C LEU A 87 10.27 -15.66 -2.78
N ARG A 88 10.50 -14.64 -1.96
CA ARG A 88 10.12 -13.26 -2.24
C ARG A 88 11.37 -12.38 -2.30
N VAL A 89 11.44 -11.54 -3.31
CA VAL A 89 12.47 -10.52 -3.46
C VAL A 89 11.79 -9.17 -3.46
N ASP A 90 12.15 -8.32 -2.51
CA ASP A 90 11.65 -6.96 -2.42
C ASP A 90 12.70 -6.02 -3.02
N VAL A 91 12.28 -5.22 -4.01
CA VAL A 91 13.07 -4.15 -4.60
C VAL A 91 12.47 -2.84 -4.13
N GLU A 92 13.14 -2.19 -3.20
CA GLU A 92 12.69 -0.96 -2.58
C GLU A 92 13.77 0.11 -2.77
N ASN A 93 13.39 1.21 -3.41
CA ASN A 93 14.23 2.41 -3.47
C ASN A 93 13.84 3.34 -2.32
N PRO A 94 14.78 4.12 -1.78
CA PRO A 94 14.44 5.16 -0.81
C PRO A 94 13.36 6.07 -1.36
N THR A 95 12.26 6.20 -0.63
CA THR A 95 11.10 7.00 -1.01
C THR A 95 11.31 8.43 -0.52
N LYS A 96 10.99 9.42 -1.36
CA LYS A 96 10.97 10.83 -0.95
C LYS A 96 9.70 11.11 -0.15
N PRO A 97 9.81 11.87 0.93
CA PRO A 97 8.64 12.34 1.66
C PRO A 97 7.71 13.18 0.80
N LEU A 98 6.42 13.14 1.13
CA LEU A 98 5.40 14.02 0.56
C LEU A 98 5.66 15.46 1.01
N ASP A 99 6.28 16.27 0.13
CA ASP A 99 6.70 17.65 0.39
C ASP A 99 6.00 18.69 -0.51
N TYR A 100 5.05 18.26 -1.34
CA TYR A 100 4.32 19.13 -2.24
C TYR A 100 2.94 19.52 -1.71
N ASP A 101 2.38 20.59 -2.32
CA ASP A 101 1.07 21.13 -1.97
C ASP A 101 -0.04 20.09 -2.16
N LEU A 102 -0.95 20.05 -1.20
CA LEU A 102 -2.13 19.22 -1.27
C LEU A 102 -3.16 19.85 -2.25
N PRO A 103 -4.00 19.04 -2.88
CA PRO A 103 -5.08 19.54 -3.71
C PRO A 103 -6.10 20.35 -2.87
N GLU A 104 -6.91 21.16 -3.53
CA GLU A 104 -8.04 21.82 -2.84
C GLU A 104 -8.88 20.78 -2.11
N ASN A 105 -9.26 21.09 -0.85
CA ASN A 105 -10.06 20.18 -0.03
C ASN A 105 -11.53 20.15 -0.49
N ASN A 106 -11.78 19.40 -1.56
CA ASN A 106 -13.11 19.17 -2.12
C ASN A 106 -13.50 17.68 -2.11
N PHE A 107 -12.96 16.94 -1.14
CA PHE A 107 -13.19 15.52 -0.93
C PHE A 107 -14.14 15.28 0.24
N ASP A 108 -14.87 14.17 0.19
CA ASP A 108 -15.80 13.76 1.25
C ASP A 108 -15.11 12.96 2.35
N ALA A 109 -13.91 12.40 2.11
CA ALA A 109 -13.07 11.72 3.09
C ALA A 109 -11.59 11.72 2.68
N LEU A 110 -10.70 11.61 3.69
CA LEU A 110 -9.28 11.32 3.53
C LEU A 110 -9.00 9.89 3.97
N VAL A 111 -8.24 9.14 3.14
CA VAL A 111 -7.73 7.81 3.48
C VAL A 111 -6.22 7.83 3.41
N ILE A 112 -5.56 7.41 4.50
CA ILE A 112 -4.11 7.27 4.60
C ILE A 112 -3.78 5.78 4.65
N SER A 113 -3.03 5.29 3.66
CA SER A 113 -2.56 3.89 3.57
C SER A 113 -1.03 3.87 3.60
N ASP A 114 -0.49 3.83 4.81
CA ASP A 114 0.93 3.99 5.08
C ASP A 114 1.59 2.66 5.44
N TYR A 115 2.53 2.23 4.61
CA TYR A 115 3.34 1.02 4.81
C TYR A 115 4.73 1.34 5.38
N ASP A 116 4.90 2.57 5.88
CA ASP A 116 6.15 3.06 6.47
C ASP A 116 7.35 2.94 5.51
N LYS A 117 7.12 3.34 4.24
CA LYS A 117 8.17 3.38 3.21
C LYS A 117 8.84 4.75 3.09
N GLY A 118 8.41 5.70 3.91
CA GLY A 118 8.99 7.04 4.00
C GLY A 118 8.25 8.11 3.18
N PHE A 119 7.21 7.75 2.41
CA PHE A 119 6.42 8.73 1.67
C PHE A 119 5.61 9.64 2.61
N ILE A 120 4.99 9.07 3.64
CA ILE A 120 4.31 9.84 4.68
C ILE A 120 5.17 9.79 5.93
N THR A 121 5.74 10.94 6.36
CA THR A 121 6.42 11.04 7.66
C THR A 121 5.40 11.07 8.79
N THR A 122 5.84 10.85 10.02
CA THR A 122 4.96 10.96 11.20
C THR A 122 4.39 12.36 11.30
N GLU A 123 5.20 13.38 11.17
CA GLU A 123 4.79 14.78 11.22
C GLU A 123 3.76 15.09 10.12
N ARG A 124 4.03 14.61 8.90
CA ARG A 124 3.11 14.81 7.77
C ARG A 124 1.77 14.13 7.99
N MET A 125 1.73 12.98 8.64
CA MET A 125 0.49 12.30 9.00
C MET A 125 -0.37 13.15 9.95
N PHE A 126 0.22 13.75 10.97
CA PHE A 126 -0.49 14.63 11.88
C PHE A 126 -0.99 15.89 11.18
N GLU A 127 -0.16 16.53 10.35
CA GLU A 127 -0.57 17.69 9.54
C GLU A 127 -1.75 17.38 8.61
N LEU A 128 -1.77 16.18 8.00
CA LEU A 128 -2.87 15.74 7.12
C LEU A 128 -4.19 15.59 7.89
N VAL A 129 -4.14 15.06 9.11
CA VAL A 129 -5.32 14.91 9.97
C VAL A 129 -5.85 16.30 10.41
N GLU A 130 -4.97 17.23 10.74
CA GLU A 130 -5.36 18.61 11.11
C GLU A 130 -5.87 19.41 9.91
N TRP A 131 -5.30 19.19 8.73
CA TRP A 131 -5.64 19.90 7.50
C TRP A 131 -7.02 19.51 6.95
N PHE A 132 -7.43 18.23 7.10
CA PHE A 132 -8.62 17.72 6.46
C PHE A 132 -9.88 17.96 7.30
N ASP A 133 -10.81 18.77 6.77
CA ASP A 133 -12.11 19.01 7.42
C ASP A 133 -13.12 17.94 7.00
N GLY A 134 -13.11 16.78 7.69
CA GLY A 134 -13.97 15.65 7.43
C GLY A 134 -13.45 14.34 8.01
N PRO A 135 -14.08 13.21 7.69
CA PRO A 135 -13.63 11.90 8.19
C PRO A 135 -12.29 11.49 7.61
N VAL A 136 -11.35 11.15 8.50
CA VAL A 136 -10.01 10.63 8.16
C VAL A 136 -9.91 9.17 8.58
N PHE A 137 -9.43 8.32 7.68
CA PHE A 137 -9.21 6.89 7.92
C PHE A 137 -7.73 6.57 7.73
N ILE A 138 -7.12 5.91 8.71
CA ILE A 138 -5.69 5.59 8.71
C ILE A 138 -5.50 4.07 8.85
N ASP A 139 -4.72 3.49 7.93
CA ASP A 139 -4.10 2.17 8.05
C ASP A 139 -2.58 2.38 7.95
N SER A 140 -1.86 2.26 9.06
CA SER A 140 -0.43 2.60 9.12
C SER A 140 0.37 1.58 9.91
N LYS A 141 1.64 1.43 9.55
CA LYS A 141 2.63 0.60 10.25
C LYS A 141 3.51 1.38 11.22
N LYS A 142 3.25 2.68 11.38
CA LYS A 142 3.96 3.51 12.35
C LYS A 142 3.56 3.17 13.78
N THR A 143 4.47 3.41 14.71
CA THR A 143 4.23 3.21 16.14
C THR A 143 3.63 4.44 16.81
N GLU A 144 3.73 5.61 16.20
CA GLU A 144 3.14 6.86 16.65
C GLU A 144 2.05 7.29 15.67
N LEU A 145 0.80 7.35 16.17
CA LEU A 145 -0.39 7.68 15.39
C LEU A 145 -1.21 8.76 16.09
N PRO A 146 -2.00 9.57 15.36
CA PRO A 146 -2.90 10.55 15.96
C PRO A 146 -3.89 9.88 16.92
N SER A 147 -4.03 10.42 18.14
CA SER A 147 -4.99 9.92 19.14
C SER A 147 -6.43 10.37 18.85
N ASP A 148 -6.59 11.50 18.15
CA ASP A 148 -7.85 12.15 17.84
C ASP A 148 -7.94 12.52 16.36
N GLY A 149 -9.16 12.81 15.88
CA GLY A 149 -9.40 13.32 14.53
C GLY A 149 -9.40 12.26 13.43
N ALA A 150 -9.11 11.00 13.73
CA ALA A 150 -9.05 9.94 12.74
C ALA A 150 -9.61 8.60 13.21
N TYR A 151 -10.11 7.81 12.27
CA TYR A 151 -10.45 6.40 12.47
C TYR A 151 -9.24 5.55 12.10
N ILE A 152 -8.64 4.88 13.10
CA ILE A 152 -7.44 4.07 12.91
C ILE A 152 -7.81 2.61 12.82
N LYS A 153 -7.39 1.95 11.74
CA LYS A 153 -7.52 0.51 11.53
C LYS A 153 -6.11 -0.08 11.48
N ILE A 154 -5.79 -0.89 12.47
CA ILE A 154 -4.53 -1.61 12.60
C ILE A 154 -4.80 -3.05 13.04
N ASN A 155 -3.84 -3.94 12.85
CA ASN A 155 -3.91 -5.30 13.36
C ASN A 155 -3.38 -5.38 14.80
N GLU A 156 -3.49 -6.56 15.43
CA GLU A 156 -3.08 -6.80 16.82
C GLU A 156 -1.57 -6.60 17.03
N ASP A 157 -0.75 -7.04 16.07
CA ASP A 157 0.71 -6.87 16.14
C ASP A 157 1.12 -5.40 16.05
N GLU A 158 0.44 -4.61 15.23
CA GLU A 158 0.66 -3.17 15.10
C GLU A 158 0.18 -2.45 16.37
N TYR A 159 -1.00 -2.82 16.88
CA TYR A 159 -1.53 -2.27 18.12
C TYR A 159 -0.59 -2.46 19.32
N SER A 160 0.01 -3.64 19.42
CA SER A 160 0.94 -3.97 20.52
C SER A 160 2.23 -3.11 20.52
N LYS A 161 2.54 -2.46 19.41
CA LYS A 161 3.74 -1.63 19.21
C LYS A 161 3.44 -0.13 19.31
N LEU A 162 2.16 0.26 19.45
CA LEU A 162 1.81 1.66 19.56
C LEU A 162 2.41 2.30 20.81
N GLU A 163 3.09 3.41 20.61
CA GLU A 163 3.45 4.33 21.67
C GLU A 163 2.25 5.25 21.93
N ILE A 164 1.39 4.86 22.89
CA ILE A 164 0.26 5.70 23.32
C ILE A 164 0.85 6.85 24.14
N LYS A 165 0.84 8.03 23.58
CA LYS A 165 1.14 9.29 24.30
C LYS A 165 -0.14 9.94 24.80
#